data_1a8f6b05b6b4ae277497fb44b1180a1a
#
_entry.id   1a8f6b05b6b4ae277497fb44b1180a1a
#
_cell.length_a   1.000
_cell.length_b   1.000
_cell.length_c   1.000
_cell.angle_alpha   90.00
_cell.angle_beta   90.00
_cell.angle_gamma   90.00
#
_symmetry.space_group_name_H-M   'P 1'
#
loop_
_entity.id
_entity.type
_entity.pdbx_description
1 polymer ?
#
loop_
_entity_poly.entity_id
_entity_poly.type
_entity_poly.pdbx_seq_one_letter_code
_entity_poly.pdbx_strand_id
1 'polypeptide(L)'
;MSPVLFRTIIIFCFVSIFLAGCKKEQKTPPQPPVVEVMEVIQKDVPIQHEWVGTTDGMVNATIRAQVTGYLIRQNYKEGDLVKKGQVLFEIDPRSFQAALDQANGVLAQQEAQYENARANLARVRTLAAQNALSKKDLDDSIGAEQSILAAVTAARAAVEKAKLDLGFTKITSLIDGMAGIAKAQVGDLLGPAQAGALTTVSTINPIKVYYTISEKAYIDFMKQFPSAAEGLEHARKLELELILADGSLYQYKGRIYAYARAVNVRTGTLQVAGLFPNPGNLLRPGQFVSVRVLAGTKKRALLVPQRAVTELQGSYQVRSWELTTG
;
A
#
# COMPACT_ATOMS: atom_id res chain seq x y z
N MET A 1 -65.62 84.32 43.44
CA MET A 1 -65.43 83.29 42.43
C MET A 1 -65.91 81.98 43.02
N SER A 2 -66.94 81.41 42.40
CA SER A 2 -67.57 80.23 42.96
C SER A 2 -66.73 78.94 42.73
N PRO A 3 -66.67 78.04 43.69
CA PRO A 3 -65.82 76.80 43.61
C PRO A 3 -66.18 75.86 42.44
N VAL A 4 -67.28 76.09 41.77
CA VAL A 4 -67.77 75.32 40.63
C VAL A 4 -66.96 75.65 39.34
N LEU A 5 -66.55 76.93 39.17
CA LEU A 5 -65.79 77.39 38.00
C LEU A 5 -64.34 76.84 38.00
N PHE A 6 -63.77 76.67 39.15
CA PHE A 6 -62.43 76.18 39.34
C PHE A 6 -62.35 74.65 39.03
N ARG A 7 -63.40 73.93 39.37
CA ARG A 7 -63.50 72.47 39.12
C ARG A 7 -63.72 72.12 37.63
N THR A 8 -64.47 72.98 36.89
CA THR A 8 -64.67 72.78 35.44
C THR A 8 -63.44 73.13 34.62
N ILE A 9 -62.64 74.12 35.05
CA ILE A 9 -61.36 74.45 34.37
C ILE A 9 -60.31 73.33 34.55
N ILE A 10 -60.24 72.69 35.71
CA ILE A 10 -59.32 71.55 35.94
C ILE A 10 -59.70 70.36 35.15
N ILE A 11 -61.01 70.04 35.00
CA ILE A 11 -61.47 68.87 34.15
C ILE A 11 -61.19 69.14 32.68
N PHE A 12 -61.38 70.42 32.23
CA PHE A 12 -61.09 70.74 30.81
C PHE A 12 -59.60 70.74 30.50
N CYS A 13 -58.72 71.10 31.38
CA CYS A 13 -57.27 70.95 31.23
C CYS A 13 -56.84 69.48 31.22
N PHE A 14 -57.48 68.65 32.08
CA PHE A 14 -57.12 67.22 32.09
C PHE A 14 -57.59 66.47 30.83
N VAL A 15 -58.69 66.83 30.22
CA VAL A 15 -59.20 66.27 28.94
C VAL A 15 -58.34 66.71 27.74
N SER A 16 -57.79 67.96 27.77
CA SER A 16 -56.94 68.51 26.73
C SER A 16 -55.56 67.82 26.68
N ILE A 17 -55.04 67.30 27.79
CA ILE A 17 -53.74 66.60 27.90
C ILE A 17 -53.86 65.21 27.35
N PHE A 18 -55.07 64.54 27.37
CA PHE A 18 -55.27 63.21 26.81
C PHE A 18 -55.39 63.18 25.30
N LEU A 19 -55.63 64.31 24.60
CA LEU A 19 -55.76 64.38 23.17
C LEU A 19 -54.45 64.70 22.41
N ALA A 20 -53.34 64.95 23.14
CA ALA A 20 -52.06 65.31 22.53
C ALA A 20 -51.10 64.13 22.33
N GLY A 21 -51.54 62.87 22.57
CA GLY A 21 -50.65 61.73 22.69
C GLY A 21 -50.77 60.61 21.63
N CYS A 22 -50.87 60.91 20.35
CA CYS A 22 -50.68 59.88 19.33
C CYS A 22 -50.06 60.47 18.06
N LYS A 23 -48.79 60.88 18.18
CA LYS A 23 -47.96 60.99 16.95
C LYS A 23 -47.52 59.59 16.57
N LYS A 24 -48.22 59.01 15.63
CA LYS A 24 -47.83 57.73 14.99
C LYS A 24 -46.51 57.94 14.30
N GLU A 25 -45.42 57.43 14.90
CA GLU A 25 -44.10 57.44 14.34
C GLU A 25 -44.17 56.68 13.01
N GLN A 26 -44.14 57.37 11.89
CA GLN A 26 -44.00 56.76 10.58
C GLN A 26 -42.63 56.10 10.56
N LYS A 27 -42.58 54.78 10.80
CA LYS A 27 -41.39 54.01 10.55
C LYS A 27 -41.03 54.18 9.08
N THR A 28 -40.00 54.92 8.80
CA THR A 28 -39.39 55.01 7.50
C THR A 28 -39.14 53.57 7.03
N PRO A 29 -39.62 53.15 5.84
CA PRO A 29 -39.36 51.82 5.36
C PRO A 29 -37.84 51.57 5.38
N PRO A 30 -37.38 50.40 5.86
CA PRO A 30 -35.96 50.12 5.94
C PRO A 30 -35.38 50.29 4.52
N GLN A 31 -34.29 51.06 4.43
CA GLN A 31 -33.60 51.22 3.19
C GLN A 31 -33.22 49.83 2.66
N PRO A 32 -33.46 49.52 1.37
CA PRO A 32 -33.10 48.24 0.83
C PRO A 32 -31.59 48.01 1.03
N PRO A 33 -31.19 46.82 1.48
CA PRO A 33 -29.79 46.52 1.72
C PRO A 33 -29.02 46.69 0.41
N VAL A 34 -27.89 47.36 0.45
CA VAL A 34 -26.95 47.45 -0.65
C VAL A 34 -26.33 46.09 -0.84
N VAL A 35 -26.53 45.47 -2.02
CA VAL A 35 -25.98 44.16 -2.35
C VAL A 35 -24.96 44.30 -3.49
N GLU A 36 -23.84 43.62 -3.34
CA GLU A 36 -22.84 43.53 -4.40
C GLU A 36 -23.30 42.47 -5.39
N VAL A 37 -23.37 42.78 -6.66
CA VAL A 37 -23.74 41.86 -7.73
C VAL A 37 -22.51 41.56 -8.59
N MET A 38 -22.41 40.35 -9.08
CA MET A 38 -21.35 39.92 -9.99
C MET A 38 -21.93 39.17 -11.20
N GLU A 39 -21.33 39.41 -12.35
CA GLU A 39 -21.71 38.69 -13.56
C GLU A 39 -21.32 37.23 -13.48
N VAL A 40 -22.24 36.34 -13.90
CA VAL A 40 -22.01 34.90 -13.94
C VAL A 40 -21.11 34.56 -15.12
N ILE A 41 -19.99 33.91 -14.81
CA ILE A 41 -19.02 33.48 -15.80
C ILE A 41 -19.39 32.11 -16.31
N GLN A 42 -19.53 31.95 -17.62
CA GLN A 42 -19.69 30.64 -18.25
C GLN A 42 -18.36 30.13 -18.83
N LYS A 43 -17.88 29.01 -18.31
CA LYS A 43 -16.67 28.36 -18.86
C LYS A 43 -16.69 26.85 -18.65
N ASP A 44 -15.83 26.17 -19.38
CA ASP A 44 -15.60 24.74 -19.18
C ASP A 44 -14.80 24.53 -17.89
N VAL A 45 -15.31 23.63 -17.02
CA VAL A 45 -14.71 23.34 -15.72
C VAL A 45 -14.31 21.88 -15.66
N PRO A 46 -13.03 21.57 -15.41
CA PRO A 46 -12.61 20.20 -15.17
C PRO A 46 -13.20 19.69 -13.85
N ILE A 47 -13.82 18.50 -13.88
CA ILE A 47 -14.28 17.80 -12.69
C ILE A 47 -13.12 16.95 -12.20
N GLN A 48 -12.59 17.29 -11.03
CA GLN A 48 -11.49 16.60 -10.41
C GLN A 48 -11.99 15.91 -9.13
N HIS A 49 -11.54 14.69 -8.93
CA HIS A 49 -11.69 14.01 -7.65
C HIS A 49 -10.32 13.83 -7.02
N GLU A 50 -10.24 14.05 -5.72
CA GLU A 50 -9.01 13.94 -4.95
C GLU A 50 -9.23 13.03 -3.74
N TRP A 51 -8.29 12.10 -3.52
CA TRP A 51 -8.31 11.17 -2.42
C TRP A 51 -6.94 11.11 -1.75
N VAL A 52 -6.93 11.10 -0.44
CA VAL A 52 -5.69 10.87 0.31
C VAL A 52 -5.28 9.42 0.18
N GLY A 53 -4.00 9.20 -0.05
CA GLY A 53 -3.40 7.89 -0.18
C GLY A 53 -2.04 7.80 0.49
N THR A 54 -1.49 6.60 0.49
CA THR A 54 -0.14 6.30 0.99
C THR A 54 0.65 5.56 -0.07
N THR A 55 1.91 5.93 -0.20
CA THR A 55 2.85 5.25 -1.08
C THR A 55 3.30 3.92 -0.46
N ASP A 56 3.59 2.93 -1.31
CA ASP A 56 4.17 1.65 -0.90
C ASP A 56 5.08 1.10 -2.00
N GLY A 57 5.98 0.20 -1.65
CA GLY A 57 6.81 -0.48 -2.66
C GLY A 57 5.96 -1.29 -3.64
N MET A 58 6.41 -1.39 -4.90
CA MET A 58 5.78 -2.31 -5.86
C MET A 58 5.80 -3.74 -5.33
N VAL A 59 6.93 -4.15 -4.76
CA VAL A 59 7.13 -5.37 -4.00
C VAL A 59 7.94 -5.04 -2.76
N ASN A 60 7.55 -5.61 -1.62
CA ASN A 60 8.29 -5.50 -0.36
C ASN A 60 8.74 -6.90 0.05
N ALA A 61 10.05 -7.14 0.04
CA ALA A 61 10.65 -8.38 0.52
C ALA A 61 11.13 -8.20 1.96
N THR A 62 10.52 -8.93 2.86
CA THR A 62 10.97 -8.99 4.26
C THR A 62 12.13 -9.96 4.37
N ILE A 63 13.31 -9.47 4.74
CA ILE A 63 14.53 -10.26 4.88
C ILE A 63 14.59 -10.82 6.30
N ARG A 64 14.78 -12.15 6.41
CA ARG A 64 14.85 -12.88 7.68
C ARG A 64 15.98 -13.90 7.65
N ALA A 65 16.53 -14.24 8.82
CA ALA A 65 17.45 -15.35 8.97
C ALA A 65 16.72 -16.69 8.84
N GLN A 66 17.30 -17.64 8.09
CA GLN A 66 16.78 -19.00 7.92
C GLN A 66 17.50 -20.02 8.81
N VAL A 67 18.68 -19.66 9.34
CA VAL A 67 19.49 -20.46 10.26
C VAL A 67 19.83 -19.67 11.51
N THR A 68 20.13 -20.37 12.60
CA THR A 68 20.48 -19.72 13.88
C THR A 68 21.99 -19.55 14.00
N GLY A 69 22.44 -18.32 14.30
CA GLY A 69 23.86 -18.03 14.55
C GLY A 69 24.09 -16.52 14.77
N TYR A 70 25.30 -16.16 15.15
CA TYR A 70 25.67 -14.78 15.41
C TYR A 70 25.87 -14.00 14.12
N LEU A 71 25.31 -12.79 14.05
CA LEU A 71 25.54 -11.85 12.96
C LEU A 71 26.98 -11.31 13.05
N ILE A 72 27.79 -11.58 12.04
CA ILE A 72 29.20 -11.16 12.01
C ILE A 72 29.46 -9.96 11.12
N ARG A 73 28.55 -9.72 10.10
CA ARG A 73 28.75 -8.62 9.17
C ARG A 73 27.44 -8.16 8.54
N GLN A 74 27.32 -6.83 8.33
CA GLN A 74 26.35 -6.18 7.49
C GLN A 74 27.08 -5.64 6.24
N ASN A 75 26.66 -6.09 5.04
CA ASN A 75 27.35 -5.82 3.76
C ASN A 75 26.63 -4.80 2.88
N TYR A 76 25.69 -4.02 3.42
CA TYR A 76 25.00 -2.95 2.71
C TYR A 76 24.93 -1.70 3.59
N LYS A 77 24.72 -0.56 2.96
CA LYS A 77 24.37 0.69 3.62
C LYS A 77 22.85 0.84 3.68
N GLU A 78 22.33 1.22 4.83
CA GLU A 78 20.90 1.47 5.01
C GLU A 78 20.41 2.59 4.09
N GLY A 79 19.31 2.35 3.41
CA GLY A 79 18.75 3.28 2.42
C GLY A 79 19.37 3.19 1.03
N ASP A 80 20.39 2.36 0.81
CA ASP A 80 20.97 2.17 -0.53
C ASP A 80 20.15 1.23 -1.40
N LEU A 81 20.35 1.35 -2.70
CA LEU A 81 19.82 0.42 -3.68
C LEU A 81 20.64 -0.87 -3.69
N VAL A 82 19.97 -2.00 -3.57
CA VAL A 82 20.58 -3.33 -3.59
C VAL A 82 20.01 -4.15 -4.74
N LYS A 83 20.82 -5.10 -5.24
CA LYS A 83 20.43 -6.01 -6.31
C LYS A 83 19.97 -7.36 -5.75
N LYS A 84 19.10 -8.02 -6.47
CA LYS A 84 18.74 -9.41 -6.19
C LYS A 84 19.99 -10.29 -6.13
N GLY A 85 20.10 -11.13 -5.08
CA GLY A 85 21.27 -11.97 -4.82
C GLY A 85 22.42 -11.26 -4.10
N GLN A 86 22.40 -9.94 -3.93
CA GLN A 86 23.41 -9.24 -3.17
C GLN A 86 23.35 -9.65 -1.68
N VAL A 87 24.49 -10.00 -1.11
CA VAL A 87 24.62 -10.36 0.31
C VAL A 87 24.39 -9.11 1.16
N LEU A 88 23.40 -9.18 2.05
CA LEU A 88 23.04 -8.10 2.98
C LEU A 88 23.65 -8.33 4.37
N PHE A 89 23.56 -9.57 4.84
CA PHE A 89 24.06 -9.95 6.16
C PHE A 89 24.81 -11.27 6.09
N GLU A 90 25.77 -11.46 7.00
CA GLU A 90 26.51 -12.71 7.16
C GLU A 90 26.39 -13.21 8.59
N ILE A 91 25.96 -14.45 8.75
CA ILE A 91 25.96 -15.21 9.98
C ILE A 91 27.27 -16.00 10.06
N ASP A 92 27.81 -16.25 11.25
CA ASP A 92 29.01 -17.03 11.46
C ASP A 92 28.90 -18.43 10.80
N PRO A 93 29.68 -18.72 9.74
CA PRO A 93 29.53 -19.94 8.96
C PRO A 93 30.28 -21.14 9.55
N ARG A 94 31.13 -20.95 10.59
CA ARG A 94 32.09 -21.96 11.04
C ARG A 94 31.45 -23.27 11.45
N SER A 95 30.34 -23.23 12.18
CA SER A 95 29.62 -24.44 12.61
C SER A 95 28.96 -25.15 11.44
N PHE A 96 28.44 -24.39 10.46
CA PHE A 96 27.81 -24.94 9.26
C PHE A 96 28.84 -25.54 8.31
N GLN A 97 30.03 -24.93 8.19
CA GLN A 97 31.15 -25.49 7.43
C GLN A 97 31.60 -26.82 8.03
N ALA A 98 31.77 -26.90 9.35
CA ALA A 98 32.14 -28.13 10.01
C ALA A 98 31.10 -29.25 9.84
N ALA A 99 29.80 -28.89 9.84
CA ALA A 99 28.71 -29.84 9.58
C ALA A 99 28.73 -30.35 8.12
N LEU A 100 29.04 -29.46 7.16
CA LEU A 100 29.21 -29.85 5.74
C LEU A 100 30.41 -30.80 5.57
N ASP A 101 31.53 -30.48 6.20
CA ASP A 101 32.73 -31.32 6.11
C ASP A 101 32.51 -32.70 6.75
N GLN A 102 31.77 -32.77 7.85
CA GLN A 102 31.34 -34.03 8.47
C GLN A 102 30.43 -34.83 7.51
N ALA A 103 29.44 -34.19 6.91
CA ALA A 103 28.52 -34.86 5.94
C ALA A 103 29.28 -35.40 4.74
N ASN A 104 30.25 -34.64 4.20
CA ASN A 104 31.13 -35.07 3.13
C ASN A 104 31.96 -36.30 3.52
N GLY A 105 32.50 -36.35 4.76
CA GLY A 105 33.22 -37.50 5.28
C GLY A 105 32.36 -38.77 5.32
N VAL A 106 31.12 -38.63 5.79
CA VAL A 106 30.15 -39.74 5.82
C VAL A 106 29.83 -40.23 4.39
N LEU A 107 29.59 -39.28 3.45
CA LEU A 107 29.34 -39.64 2.07
C LEU A 107 30.52 -40.42 1.47
N ALA A 108 31.75 -39.95 1.64
CA ALA A 108 32.95 -40.65 1.15
C ALA A 108 33.09 -42.05 1.74
N GLN A 109 32.76 -42.23 3.02
CA GLN A 109 32.73 -43.57 3.64
C GLN A 109 31.72 -44.50 2.95
N GLN A 110 30.48 -44.01 2.73
CA GLN A 110 29.44 -44.82 2.08
C GLN A 110 29.76 -45.14 0.61
N GLU A 111 30.36 -44.19 -0.10
CA GLU A 111 30.81 -44.41 -1.48
C GLU A 111 31.90 -45.47 -1.55
N ALA A 112 32.89 -45.48 -0.64
CA ALA A 112 33.88 -46.51 -0.55
C ALA A 112 33.28 -47.90 -0.22
N GLN A 113 32.28 -47.96 0.67
CA GLN A 113 31.56 -49.20 0.97
C GLN A 113 30.77 -49.71 -0.27
N TYR A 114 30.15 -48.81 -1.02
CA TYR A 114 29.42 -49.12 -2.23
C TYR A 114 30.35 -49.72 -3.31
N GLU A 115 31.50 -49.12 -3.56
CA GLU A 115 32.49 -49.64 -4.49
C GLU A 115 32.96 -51.07 -4.09
N ASN A 116 33.17 -51.34 -2.80
CA ASN A 116 33.49 -52.69 -2.30
C ASN A 116 32.36 -53.67 -2.54
N ALA A 117 31.10 -53.31 -2.23
CA ALA A 117 29.96 -54.17 -2.47
C ALA A 117 29.73 -54.44 -3.94
N ARG A 118 29.87 -53.44 -4.79
CA ARG A 118 29.77 -53.51 -6.23
C ARG A 118 30.81 -54.44 -6.83
N ALA A 119 32.09 -54.32 -6.38
CA ALA A 119 33.17 -55.21 -6.80
C ALA A 119 32.96 -56.65 -6.35
N ASN A 120 32.41 -56.86 -5.13
CA ASN A 120 32.03 -58.15 -4.62
C ASN A 120 30.91 -58.80 -5.47
N LEU A 121 29.82 -58.06 -5.74
CA LEU A 121 28.72 -58.49 -6.59
C LEU A 121 29.20 -58.90 -7.99
N ALA A 122 30.12 -58.14 -8.57
CA ALA A 122 30.70 -58.49 -9.89
C ALA A 122 31.41 -59.84 -9.85
N ARG A 123 32.19 -60.14 -8.81
CA ARG A 123 32.84 -61.43 -8.62
C ARG A 123 31.85 -62.58 -8.42
N VAL A 124 30.88 -62.39 -7.49
CA VAL A 124 29.83 -63.37 -7.19
C VAL A 124 28.99 -63.69 -8.46
N ARG A 125 28.65 -62.67 -9.23
CA ARG A 125 27.90 -62.81 -10.50
C ARG A 125 28.64 -63.72 -11.50
N THR A 126 29.95 -63.55 -11.64
CA THR A 126 30.79 -64.33 -12.49
C THR A 126 30.87 -65.83 -12.04
N LEU A 127 31.03 -66.05 -10.71
CA LEU A 127 31.12 -67.39 -10.14
C LEU A 127 29.75 -68.10 -10.16
N ALA A 128 28.66 -67.44 -9.92
CA ALA A 128 27.31 -67.98 -10.03
C ALA A 128 26.97 -68.40 -11.48
N ALA A 129 27.42 -67.62 -12.47
CA ALA A 129 27.27 -67.99 -13.89
C ALA A 129 28.03 -69.27 -14.26
N GLN A 130 29.09 -69.60 -13.51
CA GLN A 130 29.86 -70.83 -13.63
C GLN A 130 29.33 -71.99 -12.75
N ASN A 131 28.17 -71.82 -12.08
CA ASN A 131 27.60 -72.75 -11.10
C ASN A 131 28.51 -73.02 -9.87
N ALA A 132 29.48 -72.17 -9.61
CA ALA A 132 30.41 -72.25 -8.49
C ALA A 132 29.86 -71.65 -7.15
N LEU A 133 28.74 -70.93 -7.19
CA LEU A 133 28.04 -70.37 -6.03
C LEU A 133 26.53 -70.61 -6.11
N SER A 134 25.87 -70.56 -4.97
CA SER A 134 24.41 -70.73 -4.91
C SER A 134 23.67 -69.50 -5.40
N LYS A 135 22.43 -69.69 -5.86
CA LYS A 135 21.55 -68.56 -6.21
C LYS A 135 21.30 -67.64 -5.06
N LYS A 136 21.22 -68.19 -3.82
CA LYS A 136 21.06 -67.41 -2.59
C LYS A 136 22.24 -66.48 -2.37
N ASP A 137 23.48 -66.92 -2.60
CA ASP A 137 24.67 -66.07 -2.42
C ASP A 137 24.67 -64.85 -3.41
N LEU A 138 24.13 -65.08 -4.63
CA LEU A 138 23.96 -64.03 -5.63
C LEU A 138 22.88 -63.04 -5.16
N ASP A 139 21.72 -63.53 -4.74
CA ASP A 139 20.61 -62.68 -4.28
C ASP A 139 21.01 -61.88 -3.04
N ASP A 140 21.74 -62.47 -2.09
CA ASP A 140 22.29 -61.79 -0.92
C ASP A 140 23.28 -60.67 -1.29
N SER A 141 24.15 -60.91 -2.30
CA SER A 141 25.12 -59.91 -2.81
C SER A 141 24.42 -58.78 -3.53
N ILE A 142 23.34 -59.04 -4.27
CA ILE A 142 22.52 -58.00 -4.94
C ILE A 142 21.83 -57.16 -3.84
N GLY A 143 21.23 -57.76 -2.83
CA GLY A 143 20.58 -57.06 -1.75
C GLY A 143 21.55 -56.16 -0.94
N ALA A 144 22.77 -56.67 -0.70
CA ALA A 144 23.81 -55.90 -0.01
C ALA A 144 24.24 -54.67 -0.82
N GLU A 145 24.46 -54.82 -2.12
CA GLU A 145 24.81 -53.69 -3.01
C GLU A 145 23.70 -52.64 -3.03
N GLN A 146 22.44 -53.05 -3.19
CA GLN A 146 21.28 -52.16 -3.20
C GLN A 146 21.11 -51.44 -1.87
N SER A 147 21.30 -52.10 -0.74
CA SER A 147 21.25 -51.50 0.58
C SER A 147 22.30 -50.40 0.76
N ILE A 148 23.55 -50.63 0.35
CA ILE A 148 24.61 -49.64 0.45
C ILE A 148 24.37 -48.48 -0.53
N LEU A 149 23.86 -48.76 -1.74
CA LEU A 149 23.49 -47.72 -2.70
C LEU A 149 22.41 -46.77 -2.10
N ALA A 150 21.43 -47.32 -1.38
CA ALA A 150 20.45 -46.51 -0.67
C ALA A 150 21.10 -45.65 0.43
N ALA A 151 22.09 -46.18 1.15
CA ALA A 151 22.88 -45.43 2.14
C ALA A 151 23.69 -44.29 1.52
N VAL A 152 24.32 -44.50 0.34
CA VAL A 152 24.98 -43.42 -0.42
C VAL A 152 24.00 -42.32 -0.79
N THR A 153 22.82 -42.69 -1.26
CA THR A 153 21.77 -41.72 -1.62
C THR A 153 21.34 -40.90 -0.42
N ALA A 154 21.17 -41.51 0.74
CA ALA A 154 20.83 -40.83 1.99
C ALA A 154 21.97 -39.86 2.45
N ALA A 155 23.24 -40.33 2.34
CA ALA A 155 24.40 -39.47 2.68
C ALA A 155 24.55 -38.27 1.72
N ARG A 156 24.26 -38.42 0.42
CA ARG A 156 24.22 -37.30 -0.53
C ARG A 156 23.16 -36.27 -0.15
N ALA A 157 21.98 -36.73 0.22
CA ALA A 157 20.92 -35.82 0.68
C ALA A 157 21.32 -35.05 1.97
N ALA A 158 22.09 -35.69 2.88
CA ALA A 158 22.64 -35.04 4.06
C ALA A 158 23.68 -33.96 3.70
N VAL A 159 24.55 -34.21 2.72
CA VAL A 159 25.50 -33.21 2.18
C VAL A 159 24.76 -32.02 1.58
N GLU A 160 23.76 -32.25 0.73
CA GLU A 160 22.99 -31.16 0.14
C GLU A 160 22.28 -30.33 1.21
N LYS A 161 21.72 -30.96 2.24
CA LYS A 161 21.12 -30.24 3.38
C LYS A 161 22.15 -29.34 4.08
N ALA A 162 23.31 -29.89 4.45
CA ALA A 162 24.35 -29.12 5.11
C ALA A 162 24.87 -27.96 4.25
N LYS A 163 24.96 -28.15 2.95
CA LYS A 163 25.33 -27.12 1.97
C LYS A 163 24.29 -26.01 1.88
N LEU A 164 23.00 -26.34 1.92
CA LEU A 164 21.93 -25.35 1.98
C LEU A 164 21.98 -24.55 3.27
N ASP A 165 22.16 -25.22 4.42
CA ASP A 165 22.27 -24.58 5.74
C ASP A 165 23.46 -23.60 5.77
N LEU A 166 24.61 -23.97 5.20
CA LEU A 166 25.76 -23.11 5.01
C LEU A 166 25.45 -21.94 4.07
N GLY A 167 24.72 -22.20 2.99
CA GLY A 167 24.26 -21.15 2.07
C GLY A 167 23.39 -20.10 2.76
N PHE A 168 22.53 -20.51 3.67
CA PHE A 168 21.66 -19.63 4.44
C PHE A 168 22.39 -18.74 5.45
N THR A 169 23.67 -18.98 5.72
CA THR A 169 24.52 -18.04 6.52
C THR A 169 24.75 -16.73 5.77
N LYS A 170 24.67 -16.72 4.44
CA LYS A 170 24.73 -15.52 3.59
C LYS A 170 23.32 -15.09 3.24
N ILE A 171 22.82 -14.10 3.98
CA ILE A 171 21.46 -13.59 3.79
C ILE A 171 21.47 -12.58 2.64
N THR A 172 20.80 -12.91 1.55
CA THR A 172 20.78 -12.12 0.32
C THR A 172 19.45 -11.42 0.10
N SER A 173 19.47 -10.35 -0.71
CA SER A 173 18.25 -9.73 -1.20
C SER A 173 17.55 -10.64 -2.19
N LEU A 174 16.22 -10.78 -2.03
CA LEU A 174 15.36 -11.57 -2.92
C LEU A 174 14.90 -10.78 -4.17
N ILE A 175 15.00 -9.45 -4.12
CA ILE A 175 14.54 -8.53 -5.16
C ILE A 175 15.54 -7.38 -5.34
N ASP A 176 15.45 -6.70 -6.48
CA ASP A 176 16.07 -5.40 -6.66
C ASP A 176 15.25 -4.32 -5.96
N GLY A 177 15.88 -3.41 -5.22
CA GLY A 177 15.16 -2.36 -4.54
C GLY A 177 16.00 -1.61 -3.52
N MET A 178 15.34 -0.74 -2.77
CA MET A 178 15.95 0.02 -1.69
C MET A 178 15.91 -0.79 -0.39
N ALA A 179 17.05 -0.98 0.24
CA ALA A 179 17.16 -1.66 1.54
C ALA A 179 16.82 -0.68 2.67
N GLY A 180 15.99 -1.12 3.58
CA GLY A 180 15.63 -0.35 4.78
C GLY A 180 16.71 -0.40 5.86
N ILE A 181 16.38 0.22 7.00
CA ILE A 181 17.21 0.23 8.20
C ILE A 181 17.32 -1.20 8.75
N ALA A 182 18.52 -1.61 9.14
CA ALA A 182 18.76 -2.88 9.82
C ALA A 182 18.13 -2.87 11.22
N LYS A 183 17.43 -3.94 11.56
CA LYS A 183 16.83 -4.13 12.90
C LYS A 183 17.69 -5.02 13.78
N ALA A 184 18.76 -5.58 13.24
CA ALA A 184 19.74 -6.39 13.95
C ALA A 184 21.12 -5.78 13.82
N GLN A 185 21.93 -5.95 14.86
CA GLN A 185 23.30 -5.42 14.93
C GLN A 185 24.33 -6.56 14.91
N VAL A 186 25.55 -6.25 14.45
CA VAL A 186 26.65 -7.21 14.51
C VAL A 186 26.88 -7.63 15.97
N GLY A 187 26.91 -8.95 16.21
CA GLY A 187 26.95 -9.55 17.53
C GLY A 187 25.62 -10.12 18.02
N ASP A 188 24.50 -9.79 17.36
CA ASP A 188 23.19 -10.35 17.71
C ASP A 188 23.08 -11.83 17.32
N LEU A 189 22.42 -12.61 18.16
CA LEU A 189 22.02 -13.98 17.83
C LEU A 189 20.75 -13.96 17.00
N LEU A 190 20.86 -14.36 15.75
CA LEU A 190 19.75 -14.45 14.80
C LEU A 190 19.21 -15.88 14.72
N GLY A 191 17.94 -16.02 14.32
CA GLY A 191 17.31 -17.31 14.05
C GLY A 191 15.88 -17.19 13.56
N PRO A 192 15.29 -18.24 12.96
CA PRO A 192 13.94 -18.21 12.41
C PRO A 192 12.86 -17.85 13.44
N ALA A 193 13.04 -18.26 14.70
CA ALA A 193 12.07 -18.06 15.77
C ALA A 193 12.31 -16.76 16.58
N GLN A 194 13.52 -16.23 16.61
CA GLN A 194 13.95 -15.17 17.52
C GLN A 194 14.09 -13.81 16.84
N ALA A 195 14.52 -13.82 15.59
CA ALA A 195 14.67 -12.58 14.81
C ALA A 195 13.43 -12.34 13.98
N GLY A 196 12.76 -11.22 14.26
CA GLY A 196 11.77 -10.67 13.33
C GLY A 196 12.39 -10.40 11.95
N ALA A 197 11.84 -9.44 11.23
CA ALA A 197 12.48 -8.95 10.00
C ALA A 197 13.82 -8.30 10.34
N LEU A 198 14.91 -8.69 9.66
CA LEU A 198 16.21 -8.03 9.76
C LEU A 198 16.21 -6.69 9.05
N THR A 199 15.57 -6.63 7.91
CA THR A 199 15.31 -5.43 7.13
C THR A 199 14.19 -5.74 6.12
N THR A 200 13.74 -4.71 5.41
CA THR A 200 12.82 -4.86 4.27
C THR A 200 13.49 -4.24 3.05
N VAL A 201 13.48 -4.94 1.94
CA VAL A 201 13.88 -4.39 0.64
C VAL A 201 12.62 -4.10 -0.15
N SER A 202 12.49 -2.88 -0.66
CA SER A 202 11.31 -2.44 -1.43
C SER A 202 11.69 -2.03 -2.83
N THR A 203 11.01 -2.58 -3.83
CA THR A 203 11.09 -2.06 -5.20
C THR A 203 10.29 -0.77 -5.26
N ILE A 204 10.97 0.36 -5.45
CA ILE A 204 10.38 1.70 -5.38
C ILE A 204 10.23 2.38 -6.74
N ASN A 205 10.69 1.76 -7.81
CA ASN A 205 10.45 2.23 -9.18
C ASN A 205 10.03 1.03 -10.06
N PRO A 206 8.76 1.00 -10.48
CA PRO A 206 7.69 1.92 -10.14
C PRO A 206 7.24 1.79 -8.66
N ILE A 207 6.56 2.83 -8.15
CA ILE A 207 6.00 2.85 -6.79
C ILE A 207 4.48 2.72 -6.81
N LYS A 208 3.91 2.02 -5.84
CA LYS A 208 2.47 1.93 -5.64
C LYS A 208 1.96 3.07 -4.76
N VAL A 209 0.73 3.48 -5.01
CA VAL A 209 -0.01 4.39 -4.13
C VAL A 209 -1.37 3.76 -3.84
N TYR A 210 -1.64 3.50 -2.57
CA TYR A 210 -2.94 3.01 -2.12
C TYR A 210 -3.80 4.20 -1.68
N TYR A 211 -4.99 4.30 -2.23
CA TYR A 211 -6.00 5.26 -1.83
C TYR A 211 -7.37 4.61 -1.78
N THR A 212 -8.32 5.23 -1.10
CA THR A 212 -9.66 4.68 -0.92
C THR A 212 -10.71 5.58 -1.55
N ILE A 213 -11.63 4.97 -2.27
CA ILE A 213 -12.83 5.63 -2.81
C ILE A 213 -14.06 5.15 -2.06
N SER A 214 -15.08 5.99 -1.90
CA SER A 214 -16.33 5.56 -1.29
C SER A 214 -17.09 4.60 -2.22
N GLU A 215 -17.84 3.66 -1.64
CA GLU A 215 -18.72 2.75 -2.39
C GLU A 215 -19.67 3.51 -3.31
N LYS A 216 -20.22 4.64 -2.81
CA LYS A 216 -21.06 5.52 -3.62
C LYS A 216 -20.35 6.01 -4.87
N ALA A 217 -19.12 6.54 -4.74
CA ALA A 217 -18.34 7.03 -5.87
C ALA A 217 -18.03 5.91 -6.88
N TYR A 218 -17.73 4.70 -6.40
CA TYR A 218 -17.55 3.53 -7.25
C TYR A 218 -18.81 3.18 -8.04
N ILE A 219 -19.97 3.12 -7.38
CA ILE A 219 -21.24 2.79 -8.02
C ILE A 219 -21.63 3.89 -9.02
N ASP A 220 -21.51 5.16 -8.64
CA ASP A 220 -21.86 6.28 -9.51
C ASP A 220 -20.97 6.31 -10.78
N PHE A 221 -19.71 5.93 -10.64
CA PHE A 221 -18.82 5.77 -11.80
C PHE A 221 -19.21 4.58 -12.66
N MET A 222 -19.45 3.41 -12.07
CA MET A 222 -19.80 2.19 -12.82
C MET A 222 -21.13 2.29 -13.57
N LYS A 223 -22.10 3.01 -13.02
CA LYS A 223 -23.41 3.26 -13.68
C LYS A 223 -23.32 4.05 -14.99
N GLN A 224 -22.19 4.69 -15.28
CA GLN A 224 -21.99 5.43 -16.52
C GLN A 224 -21.66 4.51 -17.71
N PHE A 225 -21.42 3.21 -17.45
CA PHE A 225 -21.00 2.24 -18.46
C PHE A 225 -22.03 1.11 -18.58
N PRO A 226 -22.18 0.53 -19.78
CA PRO A 226 -23.11 -0.57 -20.02
C PRO A 226 -22.78 -1.84 -19.21
N SER A 227 -21.50 -2.05 -18.90
CA SER A 227 -21.02 -3.19 -18.10
C SER A 227 -19.91 -2.78 -17.13
N ALA A 228 -19.78 -3.54 -16.04
CA ALA A 228 -18.70 -3.35 -15.10
C ALA A 228 -17.31 -3.57 -15.74
N ALA A 229 -17.20 -4.45 -16.72
CA ALA A 229 -15.95 -4.71 -17.44
C ALA A 229 -15.50 -3.47 -18.21
N GLU A 230 -16.40 -2.82 -18.95
CA GLU A 230 -16.12 -1.58 -19.68
C GLU A 230 -15.75 -0.42 -18.75
N GLY A 231 -16.48 -0.30 -17.62
CA GLY A 231 -16.14 0.70 -16.59
C GLY A 231 -14.74 0.51 -16.02
N LEU A 232 -14.35 -0.73 -15.73
CA LEU A 232 -13.00 -1.05 -15.23
C LEU A 232 -11.92 -0.82 -16.30
N GLU A 233 -12.18 -1.14 -17.57
CA GLU A 233 -11.26 -0.82 -18.67
C GLU A 233 -11.07 0.68 -18.84
N HIS A 234 -12.16 1.44 -18.77
CA HIS A 234 -12.09 2.89 -18.84
C HIS A 234 -11.31 3.47 -17.68
N ALA A 235 -11.58 2.99 -16.48
CA ALA A 235 -10.86 3.43 -15.29
C ALA A 235 -9.34 3.19 -15.38
N ARG A 236 -8.90 2.06 -15.94
CA ARG A 236 -7.46 1.76 -16.17
C ARG A 236 -6.76 2.73 -17.12
N LYS A 237 -7.52 3.39 -17.99
CA LYS A 237 -7.00 4.39 -18.95
C LYS A 237 -6.91 5.79 -18.34
N LEU A 238 -7.54 6.02 -17.17
CA LEU A 238 -7.48 7.31 -16.48
C LEU A 238 -6.06 7.58 -16.01
N GLU A 239 -5.61 8.79 -16.28
CA GLU A 239 -4.34 9.29 -15.74
C GLU A 239 -4.54 9.74 -14.29
N LEU A 240 -3.63 9.31 -13.44
CA LEU A 240 -3.56 9.71 -12.05
C LEU A 240 -2.47 10.77 -11.88
N GLU A 241 -2.78 11.84 -11.18
CA GLU A 241 -1.82 12.83 -10.73
C GLU A 241 -1.58 12.67 -9.24
N LEU A 242 -0.35 12.95 -8.77
CA LEU A 242 -0.03 12.99 -7.35
C LEU A 242 0.26 14.40 -6.91
N ILE A 243 -0.31 14.77 -5.78
CA ILE A 243 0.04 15.96 -5.03
C ILE A 243 0.83 15.49 -3.81
N LEU A 244 2.03 16.01 -3.66
CA LEU A 244 2.93 15.67 -2.57
C LEU A 244 2.51 16.38 -1.28
N ALA A 245 3.13 16.01 -0.15
CA ALA A 245 2.81 16.59 1.16
C ALA A 245 3.09 18.11 1.27
N ASP A 246 3.96 18.65 0.42
CA ASP A 246 4.25 20.07 0.30
C ASP A 246 3.27 20.84 -0.61
N GLY A 247 2.26 20.15 -1.16
CA GLY A 247 1.30 20.70 -2.11
C GLY A 247 1.79 20.73 -3.56
N SER A 248 3.01 20.34 -3.85
CA SER A 248 3.53 20.31 -5.22
C SER A 248 2.95 19.16 -6.03
N LEU A 249 2.79 19.38 -7.34
CA LEU A 249 2.36 18.33 -8.25
C LEU A 249 3.57 17.48 -8.66
N TYR A 250 3.44 16.15 -8.51
CA TYR A 250 4.46 15.23 -8.97
C TYR A 250 4.52 15.18 -10.49
N GLN A 251 5.71 15.22 -11.04
CA GLN A 251 5.92 15.37 -12.50
C GLN A 251 5.48 14.17 -13.35
N TYR A 252 5.43 12.97 -12.76
CA TYR A 252 5.06 11.76 -13.49
C TYR A 252 3.62 11.36 -13.17
N LYS A 253 2.85 11.11 -14.22
CA LYS A 253 1.50 10.59 -14.10
C LYS A 253 1.52 9.09 -13.88
N GLY A 254 0.57 8.61 -13.09
CA GLY A 254 0.33 7.19 -12.85
C GLY A 254 -0.91 6.68 -13.54
N ARG A 255 -1.16 5.38 -13.33
CA ARG A 255 -2.37 4.69 -13.81
C ARG A 255 -2.89 3.76 -12.73
N ILE A 256 -4.17 3.45 -12.78
CA ILE A 256 -4.77 2.46 -11.89
C ILE A 256 -4.17 1.09 -12.22
N TYR A 257 -3.62 0.46 -11.20
CA TYR A 257 -3.00 -0.86 -11.28
C TYR A 257 -3.95 -1.97 -10.85
N ALA A 258 -4.63 -1.77 -9.71
CA ALA A 258 -5.52 -2.78 -9.16
C ALA A 258 -6.60 -2.16 -8.27
N TYR A 259 -7.67 -2.92 -8.07
CA TYR A 259 -8.76 -2.64 -7.15
C TYR A 259 -8.83 -3.76 -6.12
N ALA A 260 -9.17 -3.43 -4.88
CA ALA A 260 -9.47 -4.44 -3.88
C ALA A 260 -10.68 -5.28 -4.32
N ARG A 261 -10.65 -6.57 -4.02
CA ARG A 261 -11.74 -7.49 -4.33
C ARG A 261 -13.03 -7.17 -3.56
N ALA A 262 -12.90 -6.63 -2.35
CA ALA A 262 -14.02 -6.40 -1.46
C ALA A 262 -14.00 -4.97 -0.94
N VAL A 263 -15.19 -4.44 -0.70
CA VAL A 263 -15.41 -3.19 0.05
C VAL A 263 -15.11 -3.44 1.52
N ASN A 264 -14.44 -2.52 2.16
CA ASN A 264 -14.25 -2.55 3.61
C ASN A 264 -15.58 -2.25 4.30
N VAL A 265 -16.18 -3.26 4.92
CA VAL A 265 -17.52 -3.16 5.54
C VAL A 265 -17.59 -2.16 6.70
N ARG A 266 -16.45 -1.83 7.32
CA ARG A 266 -16.41 -0.90 8.45
C ARG A 266 -16.41 0.56 8.01
N THR A 267 -15.85 0.85 6.82
CA THR A 267 -15.69 2.22 6.32
C THR A 267 -16.53 2.51 5.07
N GLY A 268 -17.12 1.49 4.43
CA GLY A 268 -17.85 1.65 3.16
C GLY A 268 -16.95 2.12 2.02
N THR A 269 -15.67 1.72 2.03
CA THR A 269 -14.70 2.17 1.03
C THR A 269 -14.07 1.02 0.27
N LEU A 270 -13.72 1.28 -0.99
CA LEU A 270 -12.95 0.38 -1.85
C LEU A 270 -11.52 0.90 -1.98
N GLN A 271 -10.53 0.06 -1.69
CA GLN A 271 -9.13 0.40 -1.88
C GLN A 271 -8.73 0.25 -3.34
N VAL A 272 -8.02 1.24 -3.85
CA VAL A 272 -7.46 1.28 -5.20
C VAL A 272 -5.95 1.44 -5.11
N ALA A 273 -5.23 0.75 -5.97
CA ALA A 273 -3.79 0.88 -6.12
C ALA A 273 -3.48 1.59 -7.45
N GLY A 274 -2.83 2.73 -7.38
CA GLY A 274 -2.20 3.41 -8.51
C GLY A 274 -0.73 3.03 -8.64
N LEU A 275 -0.18 3.03 -9.84
CA LEU A 275 1.22 2.78 -10.10
C LEU A 275 1.83 4.01 -10.77
N PHE A 276 2.96 4.48 -10.22
CA PHE A 276 3.63 5.70 -10.66
C PHE A 276 5.10 5.41 -10.97
N PRO A 277 5.64 5.93 -12.09
CA PRO A 277 7.09 5.93 -12.32
C PRO A 277 7.80 6.73 -11.22
N ASN A 278 8.93 6.26 -10.76
CA ASN A 278 9.72 6.93 -9.72
C ASN A 278 11.23 6.86 -10.04
N PRO A 279 11.67 7.35 -11.22
CA PRO A 279 13.06 7.16 -11.67
C PRO A 279 14.07 7.87 -10.77
N GLY A 280 13.68 8.98 -10.13
CA GLY A 280 14.52 9.73 -9.18
C GLY A 280 14.47 9.21 -7.75
N ASN A 281 13.72 8.15 -7.45
CA ASN A 281 13.52 7.60 -6.10
C ASN A 281 13.07 8.67 -5.06
N LEU A 282 12.38 9.72 -5.51
CA LEU A 282 11.84 10.79 -4.67
C LEU A 282 10.75 10.25 -3.73
N LEU A 283 9.86 9.43 -4.32
CA LEU A 283 8.79 8.80 -3.55
C LEU A 283 9.36 7.60 -2.79
N ARG A 284 9.02 7.52 -1.51
CA ARG A 284 9.40 6.42 -0.62
C ARG A 284 8.16 5.76 -0.03
N PRO A 285 8.20 4.46 0.27
CA PRO A 285 7.12 3.79 0.99
C PRO A 285 6.76 4.50 2.29
N GLY A 286 5.45 4.64 2.56
CA GLY A 286 4.93 5.26 3.78
C GLY A 286 4.67 6.76 3.69
N GLN A 287 4.93 7.43 2.58
CA GLN A 287 4.59 8.85 2.40
C GLN A 287 3.08 9.04 2.17
N PHE A 288 2.52 10.11 2.75
CA PHE A 288 1.17 10.56 2.42
C PHE A 288 1.19 11.39 1.15
N VAL A 289 0.21 11.15 0.29
CA VAL A 289 0.02 11.85 -0.98
C VAL A 289 -1.48 12.01 -1.24
N SER A 290 -1.85 13.00 -2.05
CA SER A 290 -3.20 13.07 -2.61
C SER A 290 -3.19 12.60 -4.06
N VAL A 291 -4.05 11.65 -4.38
CA VAL A 291 -4.26 11.16 -5.74
C VAL A 291 -5.38 11.94 -6.36
N ARG A 292 -5.10 12.61 -7.49
CA ARG A 292 -6.09 13.38 -8.25
C ARG A 292 -6.38 12.70 -9.57
N VAL A 293 -7.66 12.64 -9.91
CA VAL A 293 -8.16 12.12 -11.18
C VAL A 293 -9.02 13.18 -11.86
N LEU A 294 -8.78 13.41 -13.14
CA LEU A 294 -9.67 14.19 -13.98
C LEU A 294 -10.82 13.28 -14.46
N ALA A 295 -11.99 13.43 -13.83
CA ALA A 295 -13.17 12.60 -14.14
C ALA A 295 -13.93 13.06 -15.41
N GLY A 296 -13.67 14.29 -15.87
CA GLY A 296 -14.31 14.85 -17.04
C GLY A 296 -14.27 16.37 -17.04
N THR A 297 -14.92 16.97 -18.03
CA THR A 297 -15.07 18.43 -18.11
C THR A 297 -16.55 18.79 -18.27
N LYS A 298 -17.08 19.55 -17.32
CA LYS A 298 -18.43 20.12 -17.42
C LYS A 298 -18.37 21.32 -18.36
N LYS A 299 -18.87 21.11 -19.58
CA LYS A 299 -18.91 22.18 -20.59
C LYS A 299 -19.90 23.25 -20.21
N ARG A 300 -19.55 24.51 -20.47
CA ARG A 300 -20.37 25.69 -20.22
C ARG A 300 -20.96 25.76 -18.82
N ALA A 301 -20.19 25.41 -17.80
CA ALA A 301 -20.61 25.52 -16.42
C ALA A 301 -20.74 26.99 -16.02
N LEU A 302 -21.85 27.33 -15.35
CA LEU A 302 -22.05 28.66 -14.77
C LEU A 302 -21.33 28.73 -13.44
N LEU A 303 -20.37 29.65 -13.32
CA LEU A 303 -19.59 29.86 -12.11
C LEU A 303 -20.10 31.07 -11.34
N VAL A 304 -20.33 30.85 -10.06
CA VAL A 304 -20.67 31.89 -9.11
C VAL A 304 -19.66 31.87 -7.94
N PRO A 305 -19.36 33.03 -7.31
CA PRO A 305 -18.51 33.03 -6.12
C PRO A 305 -19.11 32.20 -5.01
N GLN A 306 -18.29 31.46 -4.29
CA GLN A 306 -18.75 30.62 -3.18
C GLN A 306 -19.48 31.44 -2.10
N ARG A 307 -19.07 32.70 -1.88
CA ARG A 307 -19.75 33.64 -0.96
C ARG A 307 -21.19 34.01 -1.35
N ALA A 308 -21.56 33.83 -2.63
CA ALA A 308 -22.91 34.08 -3.12
C ALA A 308 -23.85 32.88 -2.95
N VAL A 309 -23.31 31.72 -2.54
CA VAL A 309 -24.08 30.49 -2.34
C VAL A 309 -24.45 30.42 -0.85
N THR A 310 -25.77 30.35 -0.58
CA THR A 310 -26.28 30.14 0.79
C THR A 310 -26.77 28.70 0.90
N GLU A 311 -26.36 28.02 1.94
CA GLU A 311 -26.88 26.69 2.29
C GLU A 311 -28.04 26.85 3.27
N LEU A 312 -29.18 26.31 2.89
CA LEU A 312 -30.37 26.29 3.73
C LEU A 312 -30.94 24.86 3.77
N GLN A 313 -30.89 24.23 4.93
CA GLN A 313 -31.44 22.85 5.15
C GLN A 313 -30.95 21.82 4.12
N GLY A 314 -29.64 21.85 3.78
CA GLY A 314 -29.04 20.93 2.80
C GLY A 314 -29.29 21.27 1.33
N SER A 315 -29.97 22.40 1.05
CA SER A 315 -30.17 22.94 -0.31
C SER A 315 -29.30 24.17 -0.52
N TYR A 316 -28.61 24.22 -1.67
CA TYR A 316 -27.79 25.37 -2.05
C TYR A 316 -28.61 26.33 -2.89
N GLN A 317 -28.63 27.60 -2.50
CA GLN A 317 -29.41 28.66 -3.14
C GLN A 317 -28.51 29.82 -3.56
N VAL A 318 -28.80 30.39 -4.72
CA VAL A 318 -28.19 31.62 -5.23
C VAL A 318 -29.31 32.57 -5.59
N ARG A 319 -29.22 33.84 -5.22
CA ARG A 319 -30.15 34.89 -5.67
C ARG A 319 -29.65 35.42 -6.99
N SER A 320 -30.47 35.33 -8.03
CA SER A 320 -30.24 35.94 -9.33
C SER A 320 -31.02 37.22 -9.46
N TRP A 321 -30.44 38.21 -10.16
CA TRP A 321 -31.06 39.45 -10.53
C TRP A 321 -30.98 39.61 -12.03
N GLU A 322 -32.10 39.84 -12.72
CA GLU A 322 -32.11 40.22 -14.11
C GLU A 322 -32.04 41.73 -14.22
N LEU A 323 -31.04 42.23 -14.90
CA LEU A 323 -31.03 43.64 -15.30
C LEU A 323 -32.11 43.83 -16.35
N THR A 324 -33.26 44.33 -15.94
CA THR A 324 -34.28 44.81 -16.88
C THR A 324 -33.74 46.06 -17.53
N THR A 325 -33.17 45.92 -18.72
CA THR A 325 -32.89 47.05 -19.58
C THR A 325 -34.22 47.64 -20.00
N GLY A 326 -34.63 48.77 -19.35
CA GLY A 326 -35.74 49.61 -19.77
C GLY A 326 -35.41 50.42 -21.04
#